data_8e53349be08322a25153d4ca03699859
#
_entry.id   8e53349be08322a25153d4ca03699859
#
_cell.length_a   1.000
_cell.length_b   1.000
_cell.length_c   1.000
_cell.angle_alpha   90.00
_cell.angle_beta   90.00
_cell.angle_gamma   90.00
#
_symmetry.space_group_name_H-M   'P 1'
#
loop_
_entity.id
_entity.type
_entity.pdbx_description
1 polymer ?
#
loop_
_entity_poly.entity_id
_entity_poly.type
_entity_poly.pdbx_seq_one_letter_code
_entity_poly.pdbx_strand_id
1 'polypeptide(L)'
;FLRGTPILVQLMLTYYGIPLVLRGLNQEYGLDWNINAIPAAVFAITAFAFNEAAYMSESIRAAIQAVSPGEIEAARSLGMTSGQVYRRIIIPNAAVIATPSLINTLIGLTKGTSLAFSAGIVEVYAQAQIQGGADYRYFERYISVSLVYWALSVLIESFGRFLENKMAIQAPESVDISGVGGDR
;
A
#
# COMPACT_ATOMS: atom_id res chain seq x y z
N PHE A 1 13.47 -5.11 8.53
CA PHE A 1 13.34 -3.96 9.43
C PHE A 1 12.00 -3.24 9.22
N LEU A 2 11.70 -2.71 8.02
CA LEU A 2 10.50 -1.88 7.75
C LEU A 2 9.17 -2.58 8.10
N ARG A 3 9.04 -3.88 7.85
CA ARG A 3 7.83 -4.67 8.19
C ARG A 3 7.78 -5.12 9.65
N GLY A 4 8.89 -5.06 10.36
CA GLY A 4 9.01 -5.52 11.75
C GLY A 4 8.94 -4.39 12.79
N THR A 5 8.80 -3.13 12.36
CA THR A 5 8.71 -1.97 13.25
C THR A 5 7.40 -1.22 13.04
N PRO A 6 6.79 -0.66 14.11
CA PRO A 6 5.55 0.10 13.99
C PRO A 6 5.73 1.34 13.10
N ILE A 7 4.74 1.60 12.22
CA ILE A 7 4.79 2.76 11.33
C ILE A 7 4.92 4.10 12.08
N LEU A 8 4.32 4.23 13.26
CA LEU A 8 4.47 5.42 14.10
C LEU A 8 5.93 5.67 14.47
N VAL A 9 6.68 4.61 14.82
CA VAL A 9 8.11 4.72 15.14
C VAL A 9 8.91 5.13 13.90
N GLN A 10 8.61 4.54 12.73
CA GLN A 10 9.25 4.92 11.46
C GLN A 10 8.97 6.38 11.11
N LEU A 11 7.73 6.84 11.31
CA LEU A 11 7.34 8.23 11.11
C LEU A 11 8.15 9.16 12.01
N MET A 12 8.29 8.85 13.30
CA MET A 12 9.10 9.65 14.23
C MET A 12 10.58 9.63 13.87
N LEU A 13 11.13 8.47 13.52
CA LEU A 13 12.52 8.35 13.06
C LEU A 13 12.77 9.18 11.79
N THR A 14 11.83 9.20 10.86
CA THR A 14 11.94 10.00 9.63
C THR A 14 11.83 11.49 9.93
N TYR A 15 10.85 11.86 10.75
CA TYR A 15 10.55 13.26 11.07
C TYR A 15 11.67 13.94 11.89
N TYR A 16 12.26 13.23 12.85
CA TYR A 16 13.36 13.77 13.66
C TYR A 16 14.74 13.39 13.11
N GLY A 17 14.88 12.19 12.58
CA GLY A 17 16.18 11.64 12.17
C GLY A 17 16.72 12.25 10.88
N ILE A 18 15.88 12.40 9.84
CA ILE A 18 16.34 12.97 8.57
C ILE A 18 16.86 14.41 8.75
N PRO A 19 16.13 15.33 9.42
CA PRO A 19 16.65 16.67 9.69
C PRO A 19 17.97 16.68 10.49
N LEU A 20 18.10 15.75 11.46
CA LEU A 20 19.32 15.63 12.24
C LEU A 20 20.53 15.24 11.36
N VAL A 21 20.37 14.24 10.51
CA VAL A 21 21.40 13.80 9.56
C VAL A 21 21.76 14.91 8.57
N LEU A 22 20.75 15.59 7.99
CA LEU A 22 20.97 16.69 7.05
C LEU A 22 21.72 17.87 7.70
N ARG A 23 21.43 18.20 8.96
CA ARG A 23 22.17 19.23 9.71
C ARG A 23 23.62 18.81 9.95
N GLY A 24 23.87 17.54 10.28
CA GLY A 24 25.22 17.01 10.39
C GLY A 24 26.01 17.15 9.08
N LEU A 25 25.40 16.79 7.95
CA LEU A 25 25.99 16.93 6.63
C LEU A 25 26.28 18.41 6.28
N ASN A 26 25.36 19.31 6.58
CA ASN A 26 25.59 20.74 6.39
C ASN A 26 26.85 21.21 7.15
N GLN A 27 27.02 20.78 8.41
CA GLN A 27 28.16 21.16 9.23
C GLN A 27 29.48 20.54 8.74
N GLU A 28 29.46 19.28 8.33
CA GLU A 28 30.65 18.54 7.91
C GLU A 28 31.16 18.98 6.53
N TYR A 29 30.25 19.22 5.59
CA TYR A 29 30.58 19.52 4.19
C TYR A 29 30.41 21.01 3.82
N GLY A 30 30.05 21.88 4.78
CA GLY A 30 29.84 23.32 4.51
C GLY A 30 28.66 23.59 3.57
N LEU A 31 27.63 22.75 3.60
CA LEU A 31 26.44 22.91 2.77
C LEU A 31 25.46 23.90 3.41
N ASP A 32 24.73 24.65 2.58
CA ASP A 32 23.77 25.68 3.01
C ASP A 32 22.31 25.28 2.79
N TRP A 33 21.98 24.01 3.05
CA TRP A 33 20.61 23.53 2.89
C TRP A 33 19.70 24.07 4.00
N ASN A 34 18.62 24.73 3.58
CA ASN A 34 17.59 25.17 4.53
C ASN A 34 16.67 24.02 4.94
N ILE A 35 17.10 23.22 5.90
CA ILE A 35 16.39 22.02 6.36
C ILE A 35 15.05 22.39 7.01
N ASN A 36 14.94 23.55 7.62
CA ASN A 36 13.71 24.01 8.26
C ASN A 36 12.63 24.42 7.24
N ALA A 37 12.97 24.60 5.96
CA ALA A 37 12.02 24.85 4.89
C ALA A 37 11.34 23.56 4.37
N ILE A 38 11.82 22.37 4.76
CA ILE A 38 11.23 21.10 4.34
C ILE A 38 9.93 20.89 5.10
N PRO A 39 8.77 20.80 4.41
CA PRO A 39 7.48 20.57 5.07
C PRO A 39 7.44 19.23 5.81
N ALA A 40 6.78 19.17 6.96
CA ALA A 40 6.59 17.94 7.73
C ALA A 40 5.97 16.79 6.91
N ALA A 41 5.12 17.14 5.95
CA ALA A 41 4.49 16.20 5.04
C ALA A 41 5.49 15.38 4.21
N VAL A 42 6.65 15.95 3.84
CA VAL A 42 7.70 15.23 3.09
C VAL A 42 8.24 14.06 3.91
N PHE A 43 8.50 14.27 5.20
CA PHE A 43 8.98 13.22 6.09
C PHE A 43 7.93 12.14 6.32
N ALA A 44 6.66 12.54 6.49
CA ALA A 44 5.55 11.60 6.67
C ALA A 44 5.32 10.76 5.40
N ILE A 45 5.26 11.39 4.22
CA ILE A 45 5.13 10.69 2.93
C ILE A 45 6.29 9.71 2.74
N THR A 46 7.51 10.11 3.08
CA THR A 46 8.68 9.23 2.99
C THR A 46 8.53 8.00 3.88
N ALA A 47 8.14 8.18 5.16
CA ALA A 47 7.93 7.08 6.09
C ALA A 47 6.84 6.11 5.60
N PHE A 48 5.67 6.63 5.22
CA PHE A 48 4.57 5.82 4.69
C PHE A 48 4.96 5.11 3.39
N ALA A 49 5.62 5.80 2.45
CA ALA A 49 6.03 5.21 1.18
C ALA A 49 6.99 4.03 1.37
N PHE A 50 8.00 4.14 2.24
CA PHE A 50 8.92 3.03 2.51
C PHE A 50 8.23 1.87 3.24
N ASN A 51 7.36 2.16 4.19
CA ASN A 51 6.59 1.13 4.90
C ASN A 51 5.69 0.36 3.93
N GLU A 52 4.87 1.07 3.16
CA GLU A 52 3.94 0.46 2.20
C GLU A 52 4.67 -0.26 1.06
N ALA A 53 5.77 0.28 0.55
CA ALA A 53 6.59 -0.40 -0.44
C ALA A 53 7.08 -1.78 0.06
N ALA A 54 7.45 -1.88 1.34
CA ALA A 54 7.87 -3.15 1.93
C ALA A 54 6.72 -4.17 2.03
N TYR A 55 5.50 -3.74 2.35
CA TYR A 55 4.32 -4.63 2.36
C TYR A 55 3.87 -4.99 0.94
N MET A 56 3.75 -4.00 0.04
CA MET A 56 3.33 -4.24 -1.34
C MET A 56 4.31 -5.13 -2.11
N SER A 57 5.61 -5.00 -1.89
CA SER A 57 6.62 -5.87 -2.53
C SER A 57 6.41 -7.33 -2.17
N GLU A 58 6.03 -7.63 -0.93
CA GLU A 58 5.73 -8.99 -0.49
C GLU A 58 4.44 -9.52 -1.10
N SER A 59 3.40 -8.69 -1.17
CA SER A 59 2.13 -9.05 -1.82
C SER A 59 2.34 -9.36 -3.31
N ILE A 60 3.14 -8.56 -4.00
CA ILE A 60 3.49 -8.79 -5.42
C ILE A 60 4.32 -10.07 -5.56
N ARG A 61 5.31 -10.30 -4.68
CA ARG A 61 6.11 -11.51 -4.70
C ARG A 61 5.24 -12.76 -4.51
N ALA A 62 4.33 -12.73 -3.54
CA ALA A 62 3.39 -13.83 -3.28
C ALA A 62 2.49 -14.08 -4.48
N ALA A 63 1.97 -13.03 -5.12
CA ALA A 63 1.13 -13.15 -6.31
C ALA A 63 1.88 -13.77 -7.50
N ILE A 64 3.14 -13.38 -7.72
CA ILE A 64 3.98 -13.99 -8.77
C ILE A 64 4.19 -15.48 -8.51
N GLN A 65 4.42 -15.86 -7.25
CA GLN A 65 4.62 -17.27 -6.86
C GLN A 65 3.32 -18.10 -6.90
N ALA A 66 2.17 -17.46 -6.84
CA ALA A 66 0.86 -18.11 -6.89
C ALA A 66 0.38 -18.42 -8.33
N VAL A 67 1.09 -17.93 -9.35
CA VAL A 67 0.75 -18.27 -10.75
C VAL A 67 0.95 -19.76 -10.98
N SER A 68 -0.03 -20.42 -11.61
CA SER A 68 -0.06 -21.87 -11.81
C SER A 68 1.19 -22.37 -12.55
N PRO A 69 1.95 -23.34 -11.99
CA PRO A 69 3.06 -23.97 -12.67
C PRO A 69 2.66 -24.63 -14.00
N GLY A 70 1.44 -25.21 -14.07
CA GLY A 70 0.91 -25.83 -15.27
C GLY A 70 0.75 -24.88 -16.44
N GLU A 71 0.32 -23.64 -16.20
CA GLU A 71 0.25 -22.61 -17.24
C GLU A 71 1.64 -22.25 -17.78
N ILE A 72 2.63 -22.20 -16.88
CA ILE A 72 4.03 -21.91 -17.24
C ILE A 72 4.63 -23.05 -18.08
N GLU A 73 4.36 -24.29 -17.69
CA GLU A 73 4.82 -25.49 -18.41
C GLU A 73 4.14 -25.63 -19.79
N ALA A 74 2.84 -25.41 -19.87
CA ALA A 74 2.10 -25.38 -21.12
C ALA A 74 2.65 -24.33 -22.10
N ALA A 75 2.88 -23.12 -21.62
CA ALA A 75 3.46 -22.06 -22.44
C ALA A 75 4.86 -22.41 -22.96
N ARG A 76 5.70 -23.05 -22.13
CA ARG A 76 7.02 -23.53 -22.54
C ARG A 76 6.93 -24.64 -23.57
N SER A 77 5.99 -25.56 -23.42
CA SER A 77 5.73 -26.66 -24.38
C SER A 77 5.31 -26.13 -25.76
N LEU A 78 4.65 -24.95 -25.81
CA LEU A 78 4.33 -24.24 -27.04
C LEU A 78 5.53 -23.44 -27.61
N GLY A 79 6.73 -23.60 -27.06
CA GLY A 79 7.96 -22.94 -27.55
C GLY A 79 8.12 -21.48 -27.12
N MET A 80 7.36 -21.00 -26.13
CA MET A 80 7.53 -19.63 -25.62
C MET A 80 8.87 -19.47 -24.88
N THR A 81 9.59 -18.39 -25.20
CA THR A 81 10.80 -18.01 -24.47
C THR A 81 10.47 -17.56 -23.04
N SER A 82 11.43 -17.64 -22.11
CA SER A 82 11.21 -17.21 -20.71
C SER A 82 10.69 -15.77 -20.60
N GLY A 83 11.16 -14.86 -21.46
CA GLY A 83 10.66 -13.48 -21.49
C GLY A 83 9.21 -13.38 -21.96
N GLN A 84 8.79 -14.21 -22.91
CA GLN A 84 7.40 -14.27 -23.36
C GLN A 84 6.49 -14.87 -22.28
N VAL A 85 6.91 -15.94 -21.62
CA VAL A 85 6.19 -16.55 -20.49
C VAL A 85 6.01 -15.51 -19.38
N TYR A 86 7.07 -14.81 -19.01
CA TYR A 86 7.01 -13.79 -17.94
C TYR A 86 6.01 -12.68 -18.29
N ARG A 87 6.11 -12.12 -19.51
CA ARG A 87 5.30 -10.97 -19.92
C ARG A 87 3.85 -11.31 -20.24
N ARG A 88 3.59 -12.52 -20.81
CA ARG A 88 2.24 -12.89 -21.31
C ARG A 88 1.45 -13.77 -20.35
N ILE A 89 2.12 -14.48 -19.44
CA ILE A 89 1.47 -15.39 -18.50
C ILE A 89 1.66 -14.89 -17.07
N ILE A 90 2.92 -14.74 -16.59
CA ILE A 90 3.18 -14.49 -15.18
C ILE A 90 2.70 -13.10 -14.77
N ILE A 91 3.10 -12.02 -15.46
CA ILE A 91 2.74 -10.65 -15.06
C ILE A 91 1.23 -10.42 -15.07
N PRO A 92 0.46 -10.76 -16.13
CA PRO A 92 -0.98 -10.54 -16.14
C PRO A 92 -1.71 -11.30 -15.03
N ASN A 93 -1.40 -12.59 -14.85
CA ASN A 93 -2.03 -13.41 -13.81
C ASN A 93 -1.65 -12.93 -12.40
N ALA A 94 -0.37 -12.63 -12.16
CA ALA A 94 0.08 -12.08 -10.89
C ALA A 94 -0.59 -10.73 -10.57
N ALA A 95 -0.83 -9.87 -11.57
CA ALA A 95 -1.54 -8.60 -11.38
C ALA A 95 -2.97 -8.82 -10.87
N VAL A 96 -3.71 -9.78 -11.44
CA VAL A 96 -5.06 -10.15 -10.97
C VAL A 96 -5.00 -10.65 -9.53
N ILE A 97 -4.07 -11.58 -9.24
CA ILE A 97 -3.91 -12.17 -7.89
C ILE A 97 -3.49 -11.12 -6.85
N ALA A 98 -2.64 -10.14 -7.22
CA ALA A 98 -2.15 -9.11 -6.30
C ALA A 98 -3.21 -8.04 -5.97
N THR A 99 -4.12 -7.76 -6.89
CA THR A 99 -5.03 -6.59 -6.80
C THR A 99 -5.82 -6.54 -5.49
N PRO A 100 -6.48 -7.60 -5.00
CA PRO A 100 -7.22 -7.54 -3.72
C PRO A 100 -6.32 -7.14 -2.54
N SER A 101 -5.11 -7.70 -2.48
CA SER A 101 -4.15 -7.39 -1.42
C SER A 101 -3.67 -5.94 -1.49
N LEU A 102 -3.40 -5.43 -2.71
CA LEU A 102 -2.98 -4.04 -2.90
C LEU A 102 -4.09 -3.04 -2.54
N ILE A 103 -5.35 -3.34 -2.86
CA ILE A 103 -6.51 -2.53 -2.46
C ILE A 103 -6.65 -2.51 -0.94
N ASN A 104 -6.53 -3.66 -0.27
CA ASN A 104 -6.57 -3.73 1.20
C ASN A 104 -5.43 -2.92 1.85
N THR A 105 -4.23 -2.96 1.26
CA THR A 105 -3.09 -2.15 1.71
C THR A 105 -3.39 -0.66 1.57
N LEU A 106 -3.98 -0.22 0.46
CA LEU A 106 -4.38 1.17 0.24
C LEU A 106 -5.45 1.64 1.26
N ILE A 107 -6.43 0.79 1.57
CA ILE A 107 -7.42 1.07 2.62
C ILE A 107 -6.73 1.21 3.99
N GLY A 108 -5.78 0.32 4.29
CA GLY A 108 -4.97 0.37 5.51
C GLY A 108 -4.16 1.67 5.60
N LEU A 109 -3.47 2.04 4.52
CA LEU A 109 -2.70 3.28 4.42
C LEU A 109 -3.60 4.51 4.65
N THR A 110 -4.78 4.56 4.00
CA THR A 110 -5.72 5.66 4.15
C THR A 110 -6.09 5.90 5.63
N LYS A 111 -6.35 4.83 6.39
CA LYS A 111 -6.61 4.92 7.84
C LYS A 111 -5.34 5.27 8.61
N GLY A 112 -4.21 4.73 8.20
CA GLY A 112 -2.89 4.95 8.81
C GLY A 112 -2.41 6.40 8.71
N THR A 113 -2.91 7.17 7.72
CA THR A 113 -2.55 8.61 7.59
C THR A 113 -2.93 9.43 8.82
N SER A 114 -3.89 8.99 9.64
CA SER A 114 -4.22 9.62 10.92
C SER A 114 -3.03 9.71 11.88
N LEU A 115 -2.04 8.83 11.77
CA LEU A 115 -0.81 8.88 12.57
C LEU A 115 0.08 10.08 12.22
N ALA A 116 -0.12 10.72 11.04
CA ALA A 116 0.63 11.91 10.64
C ALA A 116 0.40 13.11 11.58
N PHE A 117 -0.69 13.11 12.35
CA PHE A 117 -0.92 14.07 13.43
C PHE A 117 0.24 14.14 14.43
N SER A 118 0.87 13.01 14.75
CA SER A 118 2.01 12.97 15.68
C SER A 118 3.26 13.69 15.15
N ALA A 119 3.34 13.92 13.82
CA ALA A 119 4.36 14.75 13.19
C ALA A 119 3.89 16.21 12.94
N GLY A 120 2.78 16.64 13.58
CA GLY A 120 2.25 18.00 13.46
C GLY A 120 1.48 18.27 12.17
N ILE A 121 1.12 17.24 11.40
CA ILE A 121 0.35 17.39 10.17
C ILE A 121 -1.14 17.42 10.50
N VAL A 122 -1.81 18.51 10.09
CA VAL A 122 -3.24 18.67 10.29
C VAL A 122 -3.99 17.97 9.15
N GLU A 123 -4.41 16.75 9.40
CA GLU A 123 -5.28 15.94 8.56
C GLU A 123 -6.67 15.79 9.22
N VAL A 124 -7.55 14.90 8.72
CA VAL A 124 -8.94 14.79 9.18
C VAL A 124 -9.04 14.51 10.68
N TYR A 125 -8.24 13.58 11.20
CA TYR A 125 -8.22 13.23 12.62
C TYR A 125 -7.67 14.38 13.48
N ALA A 126 -6.57 15.00 13.05
CA ALA A 126 -5.96 16.15 13.70
C ALA A 126 -6.95 17.34 13.80
N GLN A 127 -7.67 17.58 12.71
CA GLN A 127 -8.69 18.64 12.67
C GLN A 127 -9.81 18.39 13.68
N ALA A 128 -10.25 17.13 13.81
CA ALA A 128 -11.25 16.76 14.82
C ALA A 128 -10.74 16.94 16.26
N GLN A 129 -9.47 16.62 16.51
CA GLN A 129 -8.80 16.84 17.78
C GLN A 129 -8.78 18.34 18.15
N ILE A 130 -8.36 19.17 17.20
CA ILE A 130 -8.29 20.64 17.40
C ILE A 130 -9.66 21.22 17.71
N GLN A 131 -10.68 20.84 16.92
CA GLN A 131 -12.06 21.32 17.13
C GLN A 131 -12.66 20.77 18.43
N GLY A 132 -12.42 19.47 18.73
CA GLY A 132 -12.88 18.86 19.98
C GLY A 132 -12.27 19.52 21.21
N GLY A 133 -11.00 19.98 21.12
CA GLY A 133 -10.37 20.75 22.18
C GLY A 133 -10.93 22.15 22.37
N ALA A 134 -11.47 22.76 21.31
CA ALA A 134 -12.08 24.09 21.39
C ALA A 134 -13.47 24.07 22.00
N ASP A 135 -14.28 23.04 21.75
CA ASP A 135 -15.68 22.96 22.17
C ASP A 135 -16.01 21.81 23.16
N TYR A 136 -14.99 21.05 23.57
CA TYR A 136 -15.08 19.85 24.43
C TYR A 136 -16.01 18.74 23.91
N ARG A 137 -16.28 18.71 22.59
CA ARG A 137 -17.18 17.75 21.94
C ARG A 137 -16.40 16.68 21.18
N TYR A 138 -15.46 16.04 21.82
CA TYR A 138 -14.59 15.01 21.20
C TYR A 138 -15.38 13.83 20.63
N PHE A 139 -16.42 13.38 21.34
CA PHE A 139 -17.17 12.18 20.93
C PHE A 139 -17.87 12.39 19.58
N GLU A 140 -18.57 13.51 19.40
CA GLU A 140 -19.25 13.83 18.14
C GLU A 140 -18.25 14.04 16.99
N ARG A 141 -17.08 14.63 17.29
CA ARG A 141 -16.01 14.81 16.30
C ARG A 141 -15.43 13.47 15.86
N TYR A 142 -15.20 12.53 16.79
CA TYR A 142 -14.70 11.19 16.43
C TYR A 142 -15.71 10.36 15.66
N ILE A 143 -17.02 10.48 15.94
CA ILE A 143 -18.06 9.88 15.10
C ILE A 143 -17.95 10.42 13.67
N SER A 144 -17.84 11.74 13.51
CA SER A 144 -17.72 12.37 12.19
C SER A 144 -16.49 11.86 11.43
N VAL A 145 -15.32 11.78 12.10
CA VAL A 145 -14.08 11.24 11.53
C VAL A 145 -14.25 9.78 11.13
N SER A 146 -14.89 8.97 11.98
CA SER A 146 -15.14 7.55 11.68
C SER A 146 -15.99 7.38 10.42
N LEU A 147 -17.02 8.21 10.24
CA LEU A 147 -17.85 8.21 9.04
C LEU A 147 -17.07 8.62 7.79
N VAL A 148 -16.19 9.63 7.90
CA VAL A 148 -15.33 10.04 6.78
C VAL A 148 -14.39 8.89 6.36
N TYR A 149 -13.66 8.27 7.29
CA TYR A 149 -12.77 7.15 6.97
C TYR A 149 -13.52 5.93 6.46
N TRP A 150 -14.73 5.67 7.01
CA TRP A 150 -15.59 4.60 6.52
C TRP A 150 -16.02 4.85 5.07
N ALA A 151 -16.51 6.06 4.76
CA ALA A 151 -16.90 6.43 3.41
C ALA A 151 -15.73 6.31 2.41
N LEU A 152 -14.55 6.83 2.78
CA LEU A 152 -13.34 6.69 1.96
C LEU A 152 -12.98 5.20 1.74
N SER A 153 -13.06 4.38 2.77
CA SER A 153 -12.78 2.94 2.67
C SER A 153 -13.76 2.25 1.71
N VAL A 154 -15.06 2.56 1.81
CA VAL A 154 -16.10 2.02 0.90
C VAL A 154 -15.86 2.45 -0.55
N LEU A 155 -15.45 3.71 -0.78
CA LEU A 155 -15.12 4.20 -2.12
C LEU A 155 -13.93 3.46 -2.72
N ILE A 156 -12.84 3.30 -1.95
CA ILE A 156 -11.64 2.58 -2.39
C ILE A 156 -11.98 1.10 -2.66
N GLU A 157 -12.73 0.45 -1.78
CA GLU A 157 -13.15 -0.94 -1.94
C GLU A 157 -14.05 -1.12 -3.17
N SER A 158 -14.99 -0.22 -3.41
CA SER A 158 -15.87 -0.25 -4.58
C SER A 158 -15.08 -0.10 -5.87
N PHE A 159 -14.10 0.80 -5.88
CA PHE A 159 -13.17 0.97 -6.99
C PHE A 159 -12.31 -0.29 -7.19
N GLY A 160 -11.82 -0.89 -6.10
CA GLY A 160 -11.08 -2.15 -6.12
C GLY A 160 -11.87 -3.27 -6.76
N ARG A 161 -13.11 -3.50 -6.33
CA ARG A 161 -14.01 -4.49 -6.91
C ARG A 161 -14.28 -4.25 -8.40
N PHE A 162 -14.42 -2.99 -8.81
CA PHE A 162 -14.55 -2.64 -10.23
C PHE A 162 -13.32 -3.07 -11.04
N LEU A 163 -12.11 -2.80 -10.52
CA LEU A 163 -10.86 -3.23 -11.16
C LEU A 163 -10.72 -4.76 -11.21
N GLU A 164 -11.01 -5.46 -10.11
CA GLU A 164 -10.99 -6.92 -10.04
C GLU A 164 -11.89 -7.54 -11.08
N ASN A 165 -13.14 -7.10 -11.15
CA ASN A 165 -14.11 -7.60 -12.12
C ASN A 165 -13.64 -7.37 -13.57
N LYS A 166 -13.07 -6.19 -13.86
CA LYS A 166 -12.55 -5.88 -15.19
C LYS A 166 -11.35 -6.74 -15.57
N MET A 167 -10.49 -7.07 -14.63
CA MET A 167 -9.30 -7.91 -14.86
C MET A 167 -9.67 -9.41 -14.88
N ALA A 168 -10.58 -9.88 -14.02
CA ALA A 168 -11.03 -11.25 -13.98
C ALA A 168 -11.69 -11.71 -15.29
N ILE A 169 -12.39 -10.82 -15.99
CA ILE A 169 -12.99 -11.11 -17.32
C ILE A 169 -11.91 -11.41 -18.37
N GLN A 170 -10.67 -10.98 -18.14
CA GLN A 170 -9.54 -11.20 -19.05
C GLN A 170 -8.70 -12.44 -18.69
N ALA A 171 -8.92 -13.03 -17.51
CA ALA A 171 -8.27 -14.28 -17.12
C ALA A 171 -9.04 -15.46 -17.72
N PRO A 172 -8.40 -16.38 -18.49
CA PRO A 172 -9.06 -17.56 -18.98
C PRO A 172 -9.55 -18.38 -17.78
N GLU A 173 -10.83 -18.76 -17.83
CA GLU A 173 -11.46 -19.65 -16.86
C GLU A 173 -10.66 -20.94 -16.77
N SER A 174 -10.11 -21.25 -15.58
CA SER A 174 -9.42 -22.53 -15.37
C SER A 174 -10.46 -23.63 -15.61
N VAL A 175 -10.24 -24.42 -16.64
CA VAL A 175 -11.11 -25.57 -16.98
C VAL A 175 -11.14 -26.48 -15.76
N ASP A 176 -12.29 -26.54 -15.10
CA ASP A 176 -12.54 -27.48 -14.01
C ASP A 176 -12.59 -28.91 -14.58
N ILE A 177 -11.46 -29.62 -14.47
CA ILE A 177 -11.31 -31.02 -14.86
C ILE A 177 -11.76 -32.00 -13.75
N SER A 178 -12.45 -31.55 -12.70
CA SER A 178 -12.97 -32.41 -11.63
C SER A 178 -14.05 -33.39 -12.14
N GLY A 179 -14.60 -33.15 -13.33
CA GLY A 179 -15.63 -34.00 -13.97
C GLY A 179 -15.13 -35.18 -14.83
N VAL A 180 -13.81 -35.34 -15.07
CA VAL A 180 -13.27 -36.35 -16.02
C VAL A 180 -12.85 -37.67 -15.35
N GLY A 181 -13.04 -37.82 -14.03
CA GLY A 181 -12.55 -38.98 -13.25
C GLY A 181 -13.58 -39.94 -12.70
N GLY A 182 -14.79 -40.02 -13.27
CA GLY A 182 -15.84 -40.88 -12.73
C GLY A 182 -16.52 -41.83 -13.72
N ASP A 183 -15.74 -42.73 -14.33
CA ASP A 183 -16.30 -43.96 -14.90
C ASP A 183 -15.16 -44.94 -15.22
N ARG A 184 -14.80 -45.74 -14.22
CA ARG A 184 -14.27 -47.12 -14.40
C ARG A 184 -14.43 -47.90 -13.10
#